data_07908cc9bcec1db00a5ca479de2f4b3f
#
_entry.id   07908cc9bcec1db00a5ca479de2f4b3f
#
_cell.length_a   1.000
_cell.length_b   1.000
_cell.length_c   1.000
_cell.angle_alpha   90.00
_cell.angle_beta   90.00
_cell.angle_gamma   90.00
#
_symmetry.space_group_name_H-M   'P 1'
#
loop_
_entity.id
_entity.type
_entity.pdbx_description
1 polymer ?
#
loop_
_entity_poly.entity_id
_entity_poly.type
_entity_poly.pdbx_seq_one_letter_code
_entity_poly.pdbx_strand_id
1 'polypeptide(L)'
;MKRILLLGATGSIGLQTVDVIEQHPDKFCLVGIAAGHQADVMQKIIDKHPSIQVAGISDVSKANQLKGVKIFSGTNAMVDCIENCEYDLLVNAVVGFRGLKPTLTSLKKGIDVALANKESLVAGGVLVRKTLHETNTKLYPIDSEHSAIFQSLQGNRNEDVKRLIITASGGSFRDKSRDELSDVTVEQTLKHPNWNMGKRITVDSATMVNKGFEVIEAHYLFDLPYDKIDTVLHRQSIVHSMVEYNDNAIIAQLGSADMRLPIQYALCYPDRPVLKEDHPLDMTKTMDLNFKEMDYVRYPMLKLAYEIGKKEGNLGAVFNGADEQAVQLFLEKKISFLQIEESIEQACKKAKYIENPTIEQLEASDAWARKFVIEYWD
;
A
#
# COMPACT_ATOMS: atom_id res chain seq x y z
N MET A 1 4.34 -3.36 26.85
CA MET A 1 3.53 -3.66 25.65
C MET A 1 3.44 -2.43 24.78
N LYS A 2 3.73 -2.56 23.49
CA LYS A 2 3.58 -1.46 22.50
C LYS A 2 2.09 -1.27 22.21
N ARG A 3 1.59 -0.04 22.38
CA ARG A 3 0.19 0.32 22.12
C ARG A 3 0.00 0.62 20.62
N ILE A 4 -0.92 -0.08 19.98
CA ILE A 4 -1.17 0.02 18.54
C ILE A 4 -2.51 0.71 18.28
N LEU A 5 -2.49 1.75 17.44
CA LEU A 5 -3.68 2.31 16.81
C LEU A 5 -3.76 1.79 15.37
N LEU A 6 -4.86 1.08 15.01
CA LEU A 6 -5.02 0.43 13.72
C LEU A 6 -6.09 1.11 12.88
N LEU A 7 -5.71 1.70 11.76
CA LEU A 7 -6.62 2.23 10.75
C LEU A 7 -6.83 1.22 9.63
N GLY A 8 -8.07 1.07 9.18
CA GLY A 8 -8.44 0.04 8.19
C GLY A 8 -8.64 -1.35 8.83
N ALA A 9 -9.03 -1.40 10.10
CA ALA A 9 -9.09 -2.62 10.94
C ALA A 9 -9.94 -3.75 10.37
N THR A 10 -10.93 -3.47 9.53
CA THR A 10 -11.84 -4.47 8.94
C THR A 10 -11.43 -4.93 7.53
N GLY A 11 -10.36 -4.35 6.97
CA GLY A 11 -9.78 -4.77 5.70
C GLY A 11 -8.89 -6.01 5.84
N SER A 12 -8.43 -6.55 4.69
CA SER A 12 -7.58 -7.75 4.67
C SER A 12 -6.31 -7.58 5.51
N ILE A 13 -5.59 -6.47 5.34
CA ILE A 13 -4.37 -6.17 6.12
C ILE A 13 -4.71 -5.88 7.58
N GLY A 14 -5.82 -5.16 7.82
CA GLY A 14 -6.28 -4.87 9.19
C GLY A 14 -6.55 -6.13 10.01
N LEU A 15 -7.29 -7.09 9.45
CA LEU A 15 -7.59 -8.36 10.11
C LEU A 15 -6.34 -9.22 10.36
N GLN A 16 -5.40 -9.25 9.40
CA GLN A 16 -4.12 -9.92 9.58
C GLN A 16 -3.24 -9.20 10.63
N THR A 17 -3.36 -7.87 10.75
CA THR A 17 -2.70 -7.11 11.84
C THR A 17 -3.26 -7.49 13.19
N VAL A 18 -4.59 -7.64 13.31
CA VAL A 18 -5.23 -8.13 14.54
C VAL A 18 -4.73 -9.54 14.87
N ASP A 19 -4.66 -10.45 13.89
CA ASP A 19 -4.12 -11.81 14.10
C ASP A 19 -2.68 -11.78 14.61
N VAL A 20 -1.79 -10.97 14.03
CA VAL A 20 -0.40 -10.81 14.49
C VAL A 20 -0.35 -10.28 15.93
N ILE A 21 -1.18 -9.28 16.29
CA ILE A 21 -1.26 -8.75 17.65
C ILE A 21 -1.70 -9.85 18.64
N GLU A 22 -2.67 -10.67 18.25
CA GLU A 22 -3.17 -11.79 19.05
C GLU A 22 -2.15 -12.91 19.25
N GLN A 23 -1.24 -13.09 18.30
CA GLN A 23 -0.14 -14.05 18.44
C GLN A 23 0.94 -13.59 19.43
N HIS A 24 0.99 -12.29 19.75
CA HIS A 24 1.99 -11.68 20.64
C HIS A 24 1.37 -10.82 21.74
N PRO A 25 0.51 -11.39 22.60
CA PRO A 25 -0.21 -10.62 23.62
C PRO A 25 0.67 -10.05 24.73
N ASP A 26 1.91 -10.54 24.85
CA ASP A 26 2.94 -10.02 25.74
C ASP A 26 3.65 -8.77 25.18
N LYS A 27 3.64 -8.59 23.85
CA LYS A 27 4.33 -7.49 23.15
C LYS A 27 3.40 -6.35 22.79
N PHE A 28 2.16 -6.62 22.41
CA PHE A 28 1.25 -5.63 21.84
C PHE A 28 -0.09 -5.55 22.57
N CYS A 29 -0.68 -4.35 22.54
CA CYS A 29 -2.09 -4.16 22.85
C CYS A 29 -2.73 -3.21 21.84
N LEU A 30 -3.93 -3.54 21.41
CA LEU A 30 -4.72 -2.73 20.48
C LEU A 30 -5.49 -1.68 21.30
N VAL A 31 -5.16 -0.39 21.14
CA VAL A 31 -5.76 0.69 21.94
C VAL A 31 -6.79 1.53 21.20
N GLY A 32 -6.83 1.42 19.87
CA GLY A 32 -7.81 2.10 19.03
C GLY A 32 -7.90 1.46 17.66
N ILE A 33 -9.07 1.56 17.04
CA ILE A 33 -9.33 1.07 15.69
C ILE A 33 -10.12 2.08 14.88
N ALA A 34 -9.93 2.07 13.54
CA ALA A 34 -10.84 2.78 12.65
C ALA A 34 -11.11 1.96 11.38
N ALA A 35 -12.32 2.14 10.82
CA ALA A 35 -12.71 1.51 9.55
C ALA A 35 -13.75 2.34 8.78
N GLY A 36 -14.12 1.89 7.56
CA GLY A 36 -15.08 2.58 6.70
C GLY A 36 -16.52 2.42 7.16
N HIS A 37 -17.08 1.21 7.00
CA HIS A 37 -18.53 0.95 7.15
C HIS A 37 -18.89 -0.39 7.80
N GLN A 38 -17.94 -1.26 8.10
CA GLN A 38 -18.19 -2.61 8.67
C GLN A 38 -18.25 -2.57 10.20
N ALA A 39 -19.31 -1.97 10.74
CA ALA A 39 -19.48 -1.81 12.19
C ALA A 39 -19.57 -3.14 12.95
N ASP A 40 -20.18 -4.16 12.35
CA ASP A 40 -20.32 -5.51 12.94
C ASP A 40 -18.96 -6.19 13.14
N VAL A 41 -18.05 -6.05 12.18
CA VAL A 41 -16.67 -6.56 12.29
C VAL A 41 -15.89 -5.75 13.33
N MET A 42 -16.03 -4.41 13.31
CA MET A 42 -15.40 -3.55 14.32
C MET A 42 -15.85 -3.90 15.74
N GLN A 43 -17.16 -4.13 15.95
CA GLN A 43 -17.70 -4.47 17.29
C GLN A 43 -17.11 -5.79 17.80
N LYS A 44 -16.96 -6.80 16.93
CA LYS A 44 -16.32 -8.07 17.32
C LYS A 44 -14.85 -7.87 17.74
N ILE A 45 -14.13 -6.98 17.08
CA ILE A 45 -12.75 -6.65 17.47
C ILE A 45 -12.76 -5.92 18.82
N ILE A 46 -13.66 -4.94 19.02
CA ILE A 46 -13.79 -4.21 20.30
C ILE A 46 -14.10 -5.17 21.45
N ASP A 47 -15.07 -6.07 21.26
CA ASP A 47 -15.49 -7.03 22.30
C ASP A 47 -14.35 -7.99 22.70
N LYS A 48 -13.48 -8.33 21.75
CA LYS A 48 -12.33 -9.23 21.98
C LYS A 48 -11.13 -8.53 22.62
N HIS A 49 -10.99 -7.21 22.41
CA HIS A 49 -9.85 -6.43 22.86
C HIS A 49 -10.25 -5.32 23.84
N PRO A 50 -10.38 -5.61 25.13
CA PRO A 50 -10.83 -4.64 26.15
C PRO A 50 -9.87 -3.45 26.36
N SER A 51 -8.68 -3.50 25.77
CA SER A 51 -7.71 -2.39 25.76
C SER A 51 -8.08 -1.28 24.77
N ILE A 52 -9.02 -1.50 23.86
CA ILE A 52 -9.48 -0.48 22.90
C ILE A 52 -10.25 0.61 23.66
N GLN A 53 -9.81 1.86 23.47
CA GLN A 53 -10.38 3.05 24.10
C GLN A 53 -11.20 3.88 23.12
N VAL A 54 -10.79 3.88 21.83
CA VAL A 54 -11.40 4.69 20.78
C VAL A 54 -11.72 3.86 19.54
N ALA A 55 -12.82 4.19 18.88
CA ALA A 55 -13.18 3.62 17.58
C ALA A 55 -13.64 4.72 16.61
N GLY A 56 -13.12 4.67 15.38
CA GLY A 56 -13.48 5.59 14.29
C GLY A 56 -14.22 4.87 13.17
N ILE A 57 -15.37 5.39 12.74
CA ILE A 57 -16.11 4.85 11.61
C ILE A 57 -16.46 5.97 10.61
N SER A 58 -16.10 5.78 9.32
CA SER A 58 -16.37 6.80 8.31
C SER A 58 -17.86 6.94 7.99
N ASP A 59 -18.62 5.84 8.05
CA ASP A 59 -20.07 5.82 7.84
C ASP A 59 -20.80 6.24 9.13
N VAL A 60 -21.24 7.50 9.16
CA VAL A 60 -21.97 8.07 10.30
C VAL A 60 -23.23 7.27 10.65
N SER A 61 -23.92 6.69 9.67
CA SER A 61 -25.15 5.90 9.87
C SER A 61 -24.92 4.62 10.69
N LYS A 62 -23.67 4.17 10.78
CA LYS A 62 -23.26 2.94 11.49
C LYS A 62 -22.68 3.20 12.88
N ALA A 63 -22.45 4.47 13.24
CA ALA A 63 -21.78 4.83 14.50
C ALA A 63 -22.52 4.31 15.74
N ASN A 64 -23.86 4.31 15.73
CA ASN A 64 -24.70 3.82 16.83
C ASN A 64 -24.66 2.29 17.05
N GLN A 65 -24.07 1.54 16.13
CA GLN A 65 -23.88 0.10 16.25
C GLN A 65 -22.64 -0.26 17.09
N LEU A 66 -21.72 0.70 17.27
CA LEU A 66 -20.52 0.52 18.08
C LEU A 66 -20.80 0.91 19.55
N LYS A 67 -20.26 0.13 20.49
CA LYS A 67 -20.45 0.29 21.93
C LYS A 67 -19.17 -0.01 22.72
N GLY A 68 -19.14 0.45 23.98
CA GLY A 68 -18.08 0.10 24.91
C GLY A 68 -16.81 0.94 24.84
N VAL A 69 -16.70 1.85 23.87
CA VAL A 69 -15.53 2.71 23.63
C VAL A 69 -15.96 4.13 23.22
N LYS A 70 -15.04 5.10 23.25
CA LYS A 70 -15.29 6.44 22.68
C LYS A 70 -15.36 6.34 21.15
N ILE A 71 -16.46 6.79 20.56
CA ILE A 71 -16.73 6.64 19.11
C ILE A 71 -16.59 7.99 18.42
N PHE A 72 -15.85 7.99 17.30
CA PHE A 72 -15.77 9.07 16.33
C PHE A 72 -16.39 8.64 15.00
N SER A 73 -17.05 9.55 14.28
CA SER A 73 -17.69 9.19 13.01
C SER A 73 -17.55 10.28 11.95
N GLY A 74 -17.66 9.89 10.67
CA GLY A 74 -17.56 10.77 9.53
C GLY A 74 -16.16 10.85 8.94
N THR A 75 -15.93 11.86 8.10
CA THR A 75 -14.71 11.99 7.28
C THR A 75 -13.43 12.15 8.10
N ASN A 76 -13.50 12.74 9.29
CA ASN A 76 -12.36 12.95 10.18
C ASN A 76 -12.18 11.86 11.24
N ALA A 77 -13.03 10.83 11.28
CA ALA A 77 -13.02 9.82 12.33
C ALA A 77 -11.64 9.18 12.60
N MET A 78 -10.84 8.96 11.57
CA MET A 78 -9.47 8.43 11.71
C MET A 78 -8.53 9.44 12.39
N VAL A 79 -8.60 10.70 11.99
CA VAL A 79 -7.79 11.79 12.59
C VAL A 79 -8.24 12.02 14.03
N ASP A 80 -9.54 11.99 14.29
CA ASP A 80 -10.07 12.13 15.65
C ASP A 80 -9.61 11.00 16.57
N CYS A 81 -9.50 9.77 16.07
CA CYS A 81 -8.90 8.66 16.81
C CYS A 81 -7.42 8.93 17.13
N ILE A 82 -6.64 9.38 16.14
CA ILE A 82 -5.22 9.73 16.31
C ILE A 82 -5.04 10.81 17.38
N GLU A 83 -5.87 11.85 17.36
CA GLU A 83 -5.76 12.98 18.28
C GLU A 83 -6.23 12.65 19.71
N ASN A 84 -7.12 11.68 19.87
CA ASN A 84 -7.75 11.36 21.15
C ASN A 84 -7.35 9.99 21.71
N CYS A 85 -6.30 9.37 21.20
CA CYS A 85 -5.76 8.09 21.67
C CYS A 85 -4.27 8.24 22.02
N GLU A 86 -3.86 7.58 23.10
CA GLU A 86 -2.47 7.38 23.44
C GLU A 86 -1.96 6.08 22.86
N TYR A 87 -1.02 6.13 21.91
CA TYR A 87 -0.46 4.96 21.21
C TYR A 87 1.04 5.17 20.92
N ASP A 88 1.75 4.07 20.67
CA ASP A 88 3.20 4.06 20.44
C ASP A 88 3.54 3.82 18.95
N LEU A 89 2.60 3.26 18.17
CA LEU A 89 2.75 3.01 16.75
C LEU A 89 1.37 3.08 16.06
N LEU A 90 1.30 3.82 14.96
CA LEU A 90 0.16 3.79 14.06
C LEU A 90 0.35 2.68 13.02
N VAL A 91 -0.65 1.81 12.84
CA VAL A 91 -0.74 0.95 11.65
C VAL A 91 -1.76 1.55 10.69
N ASN A 92 -1.30 1.99 9.52
CA ASN A 92 -2.18 2.55 8.50
C ASN A 92 -2.40 1.52 7.38
N ALA A 93 -3.53 0.81 7.45
CA ALA A 93 -4.01 -0.17 6.48
C ALA A 93 -5.27 0.32 5.72
N VAL A 94 -5.44 1.62 5.61
CA VAL A 94 -6.51 2.26 4.83
C VAL A 94 -6.22 2.12 3.34
N VAL A 95 -7.23 2.06 2.51
CA VAL A 95 -7.10 2.00 1.04
C VAL A 95 -7.25 3.40 0.45
N GLY A 96 -6.41 3.72 -0.53
CA GLY A 96 -6.50 4.91 -1.34
C GLY A 96 -5.99 6.19 -0.66
N PHE A 97 -6.30 7.32 -1.27
CA PHE A 97 -5.82 8.66 -0.86
C PHE A 97 -6.11 9.00 0.61
N ARG A 98 -7.21 8.45 1.18
CA ARG A 98 -7.67 8.76 2.55
C ARG A 98 -6.65 8.46 3.64
N GLY A 99 -5.64 7.64 3.38
CA GLY A 99 -4.58 7.32 4.33
C GLY A 99 -3.55 8.43 4.52
N LEU A 100 -3.43 9.39 3.60
CA LEU A 100 -2.40 10.43 3.64
C LEU A 100 -2.51 11.34 4.88
N LYS A 101 -3.70 11.92 5.12
CA LYS A 101 -3.91 12.84 6.27
C LYS A 101 -3.67 12.15 7.62
N PRO A 102 -4.18 10.94 7.88
CA PRO A 102 -3.85 10.17 9.07
C PRO A 102 -2.33 9.90 9.23
N THR A 103 -1.64 9.51 8.16
CA THR A 103 -0.18 9.32 8.18
C THR A 103 0.54 10.59 8.64
N LEU A 104 0.26 11.72 7.98
CA LEU A 104 0.87 13.01 8.34
C LEU A 104 0.53 13.45 9.77
N THR A 105 -0.70 13.19 10.23
CA THR A 105 -1.13 13.53 11.59
C THR A 105 -0.33 12.76 12.64
N SER A 106 -0.14 11.45 12.46
CA SER A 106 0.66 10.62 13.39
C SER A 106 2.13 11.04 13.41
N LEU A 107 2.74 11.24 12.23
CA LEU A 107 4.13 11.70 12.12
C LEU A 107 4.35 13.06 12.80
N LYS A 108 3.43 14.01 12.62
CA LYS A 108 3.48 15.33 13.28
C LYS A 108 3.35 15.26 14.80
N LYS A 109 2.73 14.21 15.33
CA LYS A 109 2.72 13.90 16.78
C LYS A 109 4.02 13.27 17.28
N GLY A 110 4.99 13.05 16.42
CA GLY A 110 6.25 12.36 16.74
C GLY A 110 6.09 10.86 16.92
N ILE A 111 5.08 10.24 16.29
CA ILE A 111 4.80 8.80 16.42
C ILE A 111 5.03 8.12 15.08
N ASP A 112 5.80 7.04 15.11
CA ASP A 112 6.13 6.22 13.95
C ASP A 112 4.90 5.57 13.33
N VAL A 113 4.98 5.24 12.03
CA VAL A 113 3.89 4.63 11.28
C VAL A 113 4.36 3.34 10.60
N ALA A 114 3.65 2.24 10.85
CA ALA A 114 3.72 1.03 10.04
C ALA A 114 2.72 1.19 8.88
N LEU A 115 3.24 1.35 7.66
CA LEU A 115 2.48 1.82 6.51
C LEU A 115 2.20 0.67 5.53
N ALA A 116 0.92 0.32 5.37
CA ALA A 116 0.42 -0.54 4.30
C ALA A 116 -0.27 0.26 3.17
N ASN A 117 -0.62 1.52 3.45
CA ASN A 117 -1.28 2.42 2.50
C ASN A 117 -0.23 3.10 1.60
N LYS A 118 0.15 2.43 0.51
CA LYS A 118 1.12 2.95 -0.47
C LYS A 118 0.67 4.23 -1.14
N GLU A 119 -0.65 4.42 -1.30
CA GLU A 119 -1.22 5.59 -1.95
C GLU A 119 -0.90 6.90 -1.21
N SER A 120 -0.63 6.85 0.10
CA SER A 120 -0.16 8.01 0.85
C SER A 120 1.20 8.51 0.35
N LEU A 121 2.12 7.61 -0.01
CA LEU A 121 3.43 7.98 -0.57
C LEU A 121 3.33 8.33 -2.05
N VAL A 122 2.47 7.64 -2.81
CA VAL A 122 2.22 7.98 -4.21
C VAL A 122 1.66 9.38 -4.35
N ALA A 123 0.62 9.71 -3.57
CA ALA A 123 -0.09 10.98 -3.69
C ALA A 123 0.61 12.14 -2.97
N GLY A 124 1.25 11.88 -1.83
CA GLY A 124 1.78 12.92 -0.96
C GLY A 124 3.20 12.67 -0.44
N GLY A 125 4.01 11.86 -1.13
CA GLY A 125 5.33 11.45 -0.68
C GLY A 125 6.26 12.61 -0.33
N VAL A 126 6.20 13.71 -1.08
CA VAL A 126 6.97 14.93 -0.77
C VAL A 126 6.61 15.49 0.61
N LEU A 127 5.31 15.55 0.95
CA LEU A 127 4.86 16.02 2.27
C LEU A 127 5.24 15.04 3.38
N VAL A 128 5.12 13.74 3.10
CA VAL A 128 5.49 12.69 4.07
C VAL A 128 6.99 12.72 4.34
N ARG A 129 7.84 12.75 3.31
CA ARG A 129 9.31 12.85 3.43
C ARG A 129 9.71 14.09 4.22
N LYS A 130 9.12 15.25 3.90
CA LYS A 130 9.36 16.49 4.65
C LYS A 130 9.00 16.33 6.14
N THR A 131 7.82 15.76 6.43
CA THR A 131 7.37 15.56 7.81
C THR A 131 8.29 14.61 8.58
N LEU A 132 8.75 13.52 7.96
CA LEU A 132 9.70 12.58 8.56
C LEU A 132 11.00 13.28 8.98
N HIS A 133 11.55 14.15 8.12
CA HIS A 133 12.76 14.93 8.46
C HIS A 133 12.52 15.92 9.59
N GLU A 134 11.36 16.60 9.61
CA GLU A 134 11.03 17.60 10.62
C GLU A 134 10.77 16.97 12.01
N THR A 135 10.23 15.77 12.06
CA THR A 135 9.81 15.10 13.31
C THR A 135 10.76 14.01 13.78
N ASN A 136 11.74 13.62 12.94
CA ASN A 136 12.64 12.48 13.18
C ASN A 136 11.90 11.16 13.47
N THR A 137 10.70 11.02 12.88
CA THR A 137 9.89 9.80 12.94
C THR A 137 10.26 8.84 11.81
N LYS A 138 9.73 7.61 11.86
CA LYS A 138 10.03 6.54 10.90
C LYS A 138 8.77 5.97 10.28
N LEU A 139 8.93 5.49 9.04
CA LEU A 139 7.98 4.61 8.38
C LEU A 139 8.52 3.18 8.36
N TYR A 140 7.70 2.22 8.77
CA TYR A 140 7.98 0.80 8.64
C TYR A 140 7.08 0.23 7.53
N PRO A 141 7.64 -0.26 6.42
CA PRO A 141 6.83 -0.75 5.31
C PRO A 141 6.15 -2.07 5.65
N ILE A 142 4.86 -2.15 5.35
CA ILE A 142 4.07 -3.38 5.44
C ILE A 142 3.91 -4.02 4.06
N ASP A 143 3.95 -3.24 2.96
CA ASP A 143 3.92 -3.81 1.63
C ASP A 143 5.05 -4.84 1.46
N SER A 144 4.74 -6.01 0.86
CA SER A 144 5.66 -7.16 0.86
C SER A 144 6.99 -6.86 0.20
N GLU A 145 6.98 -6.17 -0.92
CA GLU A 145 8.16 -5.80 -1.68
C GLU A 145 9.04 -4.80 -0.92
N HIS A 146 8.41 -3.81 -0.29
CA HIS A 146 9.15 -2.79 0.50
C HIS A 146 9.64 -3.35 1.83
N SER A 147 8.88 -4.22 2.46
CA SER A 147 9.35 -4.98 3.62
C SER A 147 10.58 -5.83 3.27
N ALA A 148 10.57 -6.47 2.09
CA ALA A 148 11.71 -7.26 1.60
C ALA A 148 12.97 -6.39 1.39
N ILE A 149 12.81 -5.21 0.78
CA ILE A 149 13.89 -4.24 0.61
C ILE A 149 14.39 -3.79 1.99
N PHE A 150 13.49 -3.37 2.88
CA PHE A 150 13.82 -2.93 4.23
C PHE A 150 14.60 -3.99 5.00
N GLN A 151 14.22 -5.27 4.90
CA GLN A 151 14.93 -6.39 5.49
C GLN A 151 16.30 -6.62 4.87
N SER A 152 16.42 -6.49 3.55
CA SER A 152 17.67 -6.69 2.80
C SER A 152 18.67 -5.55 3.00
N LEU A 153 18.23 -4.38 3.44
CA LEU A 153 19.09 -3.24 3.78
C LEU A 153 19.72 -3.34 5.18
N GLN A 154 19.21 -4.23 6.05
CA GLN A 154 19.67 -4.29 7.44
C GLN A 154 21.15 -4.64 7.54
N GLY A 155 21.89 -3.85 8.34
CA GLY A 155 23.33 -4.03 8.55
C GLY A 155 24.22 -3.46 7.46
N ASN A 156 23.65 -2.89 6.40
CA ASN A 156 24.37 -2.24 5.31
C ASN A 156 24.11 -0.73 5.29
N ARG A 157 24.98 0.03 4.59
CA ARG A 157 24.82 1.49 4.45
C ARG A 157 24.08 1.81 3.18
N ASN A 158 23.21 2.84 3.20
CA ASN A 158 22.47 3.27 2.01
C ASN A 158 23.38 3.72 0.86
N GLU A 159 24.55 4.29 1.16
CA GLU A 159 25.54 4.71 0.16
C GLU A 159 26.16 3.55 -0.64
N ASP A 160 26.12 2.32 -0.08
CA ASP A 160 26.60 1.12 -0.72
C ASP A 160 25.56 0.48 -1.64
N VAL A 161 24.32 1.00 -1.66
CA VAL A 161 23.25 0.50 -2.52
C VAL A 161 23.48 0.97 -3.96
N LYS A 162 23.67 0.00 -4.86
CA LYS A 162 23.75 0.23 -6.30
C LYS A 162 22.35 0.46 -6.89
N ARG A 163 21.39 -0.45 -6.58
CA ARG A 163 19.98 -0.33 -6.96
C ARG A 163 19.08 -1.24 -6.15
N LEU A 164 17.79 -0.90 -6.17
CA LEU A 164 16.71 -1.79 -5.73
C LEU A 164 16.14 -2.53 -6.93
N ILE A 165 15.71 -3.78 -6.72
CA ILE A 165 15.07 -4.60 -7.75
C ILE A 165 13.76 -5.11 -7.20
N ILE A 166 12.66 -4.48 -7.61
CA ILE A 166 11.30 -4.81 -7.16
C ILE A 166 10.76 -5.93 -8.05
N THR A 167 10.31 -7.02 -7.45
CA THR A 167 9.73 -8.14 -8.18
C THR A 167 8.24 -7.91 -8.45
N ALA A 168 7.72 -8.46 -9.55
CA ALA A 168 6.32 -8.41 -9.92
C ALA A 168 5.83 -9.77 -10.41
N SER A 169 4.64 -10.21 -9.97
CA SER A 169 4.03 -11.47 -10.43
C SER A 169 3.62 -11.46 -11.90
N GLY A 170 3.41 -10.27 -12.47
CA GLY A 170 2.84 -10.08 -13.80
C GLY A 170 1.31 -10.00 -13.84
N GLY A 171 0.65 -10.20 -12.69
CA GLY A 171 -0.81 -10.13 -12.56
C GLY A 171 -1.56 -11.27 -13.24
N SER A 172 -2.87 -11.13 -13.33
CA SER A 172 -3.80 -12.16 -13.85
C SER A 172 -3.57 -12.47 -15.33
N PHE A 173 -3.02 -11.54 -16.09
CA PHE A 173 -2.82 -11.66 -17.54
C PHE A 173 -1.36 -11.72 -17.96
N ARG A 174 -0.48 -12.21 -17.08
CA ARG A 174 0.98 -12.27 -17.32
C ARG A 174 1.40 -13.11 -18.54
N ASP A 175 0.51 -13.99 -19.03
CA ASP A 175 0.75 -14.86 -20.19
C ASP A 175 0.04 -14.37 -21.46
N LYS A 176 -0.66 -13.23 -21.41
CA LYS A 176 -1.36 -12.62 -22.55
C LYS A 176 -0.55 -11.49 -23.17
N SER A 177 -0.53 -11.44 -24.47
CA SER A 177 -0.08 -10.26 -25.23
C SER A 177 -1.04 -9.08 -25.02
N ARG A 178 -0.64 -7.87 -25.43
CA ARG A 178 -1.48 -6.68 -25.28
C ARG A 178 -2.76 -6.78 -26.09
N ASP A 179 -2.70 -7.33 -27.31
CA ASP A 179 -3.87 -7.48 -28.20
C ASP A 179 -4.93 -8.43 -27.62
N GLU A 180 -4.51 -9.42 -26.83
CA GLU A 180 -5.41 -10.35 -26.15
C GLU A 180 -6.13 -9.76 -24.94
N LEU A 181 -5.88 -8.49 -24.60
CA LEU A 181 -6.53 -7.82 -23.48
C LEU A 181 -7.80 -7.06 -23.85
N SER A 182 -8.12 -6.93 -25.15
CA SER A 182 -9.28 -6.15 -25.63
C SER A 182 -10.60 -6.63 -25.01
N ASP A 183 -10.75 -7.94 -24.84
CA ASP A 183 -12.02 -8.56 -24.46
C ASP A 183 -11.97 -9.27 -23.08
N VAL A 184 -10.96 -8.95 -22.25
CA VAL A 184 -10.86 -9.55 -20.91
C VAL A 184 -11.94 -9.02 -19.99
N THR A 185 -12.50 -9.92 -19.18
CA THR A 185 -13.62 -9.62 -18.29
C THR A 185 -13.14 -9.29 -16.88
N VAL A 186 -14.03 -8.68 -16.08
CA VAL A 186 -13.81 -8.44 -14.65
C VAL A 186 -13.52 -9.75 -13.93
N GLU A 187 -14.29 -10.80 -14.22
CA GLU A 187 -14.16 -12.11 -13.59
C GLU A 187 -12.82 -12.79 -13.89
N GLN A 188 -12.27 -12.58 -15.08
CA GLN A 188 -10.93 -13.05 -15.46
C GLN A 188 -9.83 -12.23 -14.77
N THR A 189 -10.00 -10.89 -14.70
CA THR A 189 -9.05 -10.00 -14.07
C THR A 189 -8.89 -10.29 -12.58
N LEU A 190 -9.98 -10.65 -11.89
CA LEU A 190 -9.97 -10.92 -10.44
C LEU A 190 -9.36 -12.27 -10.05
N LYS A 191 -8.89 -13.08 -11.02
CA LYS A 191 -8.20 -14.37 -10.75
C LYS A 191 -6.69 -14.20 -10.68
N HIS A 192 -6.19 -13.62 -9.60
CA HIS A 192 -4.74 -13.51 -9.39
C HIS A 192 -4.12 -14.90 -9.13
N PRO A 193 -2.98 -15.26 -9.79
CA PRO A 193 -2.45 -16.61 -9.72
C PRO A 193 -1.81 -17.01 -8.38
N ASN A 194 -1.31 -16.05 -7.60
CA ASN A 194 -0.49 -16.31 -6.40
C ASN A 194 -1.11 -15.78 -5.11
N TRP A 195 -1.85 -14.65 -5.17
CA TRP A 195 -2.34 -13.93 -4.02
C TRP A 195 -3.87 -13.89 -3.98
N ASN A 196 -4.43 -14.01 -2.78
CA ASN A 196 -5.84 -13.69 -2.54
C ASN A 196 -5.95 -12.27 -2.00
N MET A 197 -6.36 -11.33 -2.84
CA MET A 197 -6.34 -9.90 -2.56
C MET A 197 -7.69 -9.24 -2.78
N GLY A 198 -7.82 -7.99 -2.31
CA GLY A 198 -8.97 -7.14 -2.62
C GLY A 198 -9.13 -6.91 -4.13
N LYS A 199 -10.36 -6.58 -4.57
CA LYS A 199 -10.69 -6.42 -6.00
C LYS A 199 -9.83 -5.35 -6.67
N ARG A 200 -9.66 -4.18 -6.06
CA ARG A 200 -8.88 -3.07 -6.61
C ARG A 200 -7.44 -3.50 -6.89
N ILE A 201 -6.68 -3.88 -5.86
CA ILE A 201 -5.27 -4.26 -6.00
C ILE A 201 -5.07 -5.43 -6.97
N THR A 202 -6.07 -6.29 -7.15
CA THR A 202 -6.00 -7.38 -8.16
C THR A 202 -6.05 -6.81 -9.58
N VAL A 203 -6.88 -5.78 -9.85
CA VAL A 203 -6.88 -5.05 -11.12
C VAL A 203 -5.58 -4.29 -11.31
N ASP A 204 -5.12 -3.56 -10.28
CA ASP A 204 -3.87 -2.77 -10.31
C ASP A 204 -2.63 -3.67 -10.54
N SER A 205 -2.67 -4.92 -10.07
CA SER A 205 -1.64 -5.92 -10.38
C SER A 205 -1.65 -6.31 -11.86
N ALA A 206 -2.83 -6.46 -12.47
CA ALA A 206 -2.97 -6.85 -13.87
C ALA A 206 -2.57 -5.72 -14.85
N THR A 207 -2.80 -4.46 -14.49
CA THR A 207 -2.38 -3.26 -15.25
C THR A 207 -0.94 -2.84 -14.96
N MET A 208 -0.30 -3.39 -13.91
CA MET A 208 0.97 -2.93 -13.33
C MET A 208 0.92 -1.52 -12.71
N VAL A 209 -0.25 -0.94 -12.50
CA VAL A 209 -0.39 0.28 -11.69
C VAL A 209 0.13 0.03 -10.28
N ASN A 210 -0.21 -1.13 -9.68
CA ASN A 210 0.31 -1.49 -8.35
C ASN A 210 1.85 -1.43 -8.30
N LYS A 211 2.53 -1.98 -9.31
CA LYS A 211 4.00 -1.94 -9.38
C LYS A 211 4.51 -0.51 -9.63
N GLY A 212 3.77 0.29 -10.37
CA GLY A 212 4.05 1.72 -10.52
C GLY A 212 3.96 2.47 -9.19
N PHE A 213 2.94 2.20 -8.38
CA PHE A 213 2.83 2.74 -7.02
C PHE A 213 4.01 2.32 -6.16
N GLU A 214 4.42 1.07 -6.23
CA GLU A 214 5.53 0.53 -5.47
C GLU A 214 6.88 1.16 -5.85
N VAL A 215 7.11 1.48 -7.12
CA VAL A 215 8.30 2.23 -7.57
C VAL A 215 8.34 3.62 -6.94
N ILE A 216 7.19 4.33 -6.92
CA ILE A 216 7.09 5.66 -6.30
C ILE A 216 7.26 5.55 -4.78
N GLU A 217 6.64 4.56 -4.14
CA GLU A 217 6.76 4.30 -2.72
C GLU A 217 8.22 4.01 -2.33
N ALA A 218 8.94 3.17 -3.10
CA ALA A 218 10.35 2.84 -2.85
C ALA A 218 11.24 4.08 -2.89
N HIS A 219 10.99 5.00 -3.82
CA HIS A 219 11.71 6.28 -3.90
C HIS A 219 11.61 7.06 -2.57
N TYR A 220 10.41 7.20 -2.03
CA TYR A 220 10.18 7.97 -0.79
C TYR A 220 10.60 7.23 0.48
N LEU A 221 10.43 5.90 0.52
CA LEU A 221 10.79 5.10 1.70
C LEU A 221 12.30 4.96 1.90
N PHE A 222 13.05 4.80 0.81
CA PHE A 222 14.48 4.48 0.86
C PHE A 222 15.36 5.63 0.41
N ASP A 223 14.77 6.78 0.05
CA ASP A 223 15.46 7.99 -0.43
C ASP A 223 16.44 7.71 -1.58
N LEU A 224 16.01 6.91 -2.55
CA LEU A 224 16.80 6.55 -3.73
C LEU A 224 16.16 7.14 -4.99
N PRO A 225 16.98 7.64 -5.94
CA PRO A 225 16.47 8.18 -7.20
C PRO A 225 15.88 7.06 -8.08
N TYR A 226 14.93 7.41 -8.95
CA TYR A 226 14.20 6.46 -9.80
C TYR A 226 15.07 5.65 -10.75
N ASP A 227 16.25 6.14 -11.13
CA ASP A 227 17.23 5.43 -11.96
C ASP A 227 18.00 4.33 -11.20
N LYS A 228 17.84 4.28 -9.88
CA LYS A 228 18.31 3.19 -9.01
C LYS A 228 17.20 2.25 -8.56
N ILE A 229 16.01 2.33 -9.13
CA ILE A 229 14.89 1.46 -8.81
C ILE A 229 14.47 0.73 -10.08
N ASP A 230 14.76 -0.56 -10.14
CA ASP A 230 14.40 -1.43 -11.26
C ASP A 230 13.25 -2.36 -10.88
N THR A 231 12.61 -2.92 -11.91
CA THR A 231 11.54 -3.89 -11.76
C THR A 231 11.82 -5.14 -12.59
N VAL A 232 11.43 -6.32 -12.09
CA VAL A 232 11.61 -7.60 -12.76
C VAL A 232 10.38 -8.48 -12.58
N LEU A 233 10.01 -9.24 -13.60
CA LEU A 233 8.95 -10.22 -13.49
C LEU A 233 9.47 -11.47 -12.77
N HIS A 234 8.75 -11.90 -11.72
CA HIS A 234 9.00 -13.11 -10.94
C HIS A 234 7.67 -13.84 -10.67
N ARG A 235 7.36 -14.83 -11.46
CA ARG A 235 6.04 -15.48 -11.50
C ARG A 235 5.64 -16.19 -10.22
N GLN A 236 6.61 -16.72 -9.50
CA GLN A 236 6.37 -17.51 -8.29
C GLN A 236 6.02 -16.67 -7.07
N SER A 237 6.37 -15.37 -7.07
CA SER A 237 6.19 -14.46 -5.94
C SER A 237 6.79 -15.00 -4.62
N ILE A 238 7.93 -15.69 -4.73
CA ILE A 238 8.71 -16.23 -3.59
C ILE A 238 9.80 -15.24 -3.18
N VAL A 239 10.52 -14.68 -4.16
CA VAL A 239 11.42 -13.55 -3.94
C VAL A 239 10.57 -12.28 -3.98
N HIS A 240 10.44 -11.62 -2.85
CA HIS A 240 9.58 -10.43 -2.74
C HIS A 240 10.26 -9.16 -3.25
N SER A 241 11.56 -8.99 -3.05
CA SER A 241 12.42 -7.98 -3.70
C SER A 241 13.88 -8.23 -3.38
N MET A 242 14.77 -7.46 -4.04
CA MET A 242 16.22 -7.60 -3.91
C MET A 242 16.88 -6.22 -3.81
N VAL A 243 18.06 -6.18 -3.16
CA VAL A 243 18.96 -5.02 -3.13
C VAL A 243 20.29 -5.46 -3.74
N GLU A 244 20.74 -4.77 -4.79
CA GLU A 244 22.07 -4.94 -5.37
C GLU A 244 23.01 -3.86 -4.79
N TYR A 245 24.16 -4.29 -4.32
CA TYR A 245 25.19 -3.44 -3.72
C TYR A 245 26.31 -3.10 -4.72
N ASN A 246 27.15 -2.11 -4.38
CA ASN A 246 28.23 -1.62 -5.25
C ASN A 246 29.29 -2.69 -5.56
N ASP A 247 29.44 -3.69 -4.71
CA ASP A 247 30.31 -4.86 -4.93
C ASP A 247 29.68 -5.95 -5.81
N ASN A 248 28.48 -5.69 -6.36
CA ASN A 248 27.61 -6.58 -7.12
C ASN A 248 26.99 -7.75 -6.32
N ALA A 249 27.09 -7.75 -4.98
CA ALA A 249 26.30 -8.67 -4.18
C ALA A 249 24.81 -8.33 -4.29
N ILE A 250 23.94 -9.35 -4.34
CA ILE A 250 22.50 -9.20 -4.32
C ILE A 250 21.95 -9.88 -3.09
N ILE A 251 21.24 -9.11 -2.23
CA ILE A 251 20.55 -9.64 -1.06
C ILE A 251 19.05 -9.63 -1.36
N ALA A 252 18.39 -10.74 -1.11
CA ALA A 252 16.98 -10.94 -1.37
C ALA A 252 16.26 -11.48 -0.14
N GLN A 253 15.04 -11.03 0.10
CA GLN A 253 14.15 -11.65 1.08
C GLN A 253 13.17 -12.58 0.34
N LEU A 254 13.07 -13.81 0.85
CA LEU A 254 12.18 -14.84 0.36
C LEU A 254 11.15 -15.20 1.42
N GLY A 255 9.92 -15.52 0.99
CA GLY A 255 8.85 -15.94 1.89
C GLY A 255 7.66 -16.51 1.12
N SER A 256 6.72 -17.08 1.86
CA SER A 256 5.40 -17.42 1.33
C SER A 256 4.57 -16.15 1.06
N ALA A 257 3.48 -16.29 0.32
CA ALA A 257 2.54 -15.20 0.04
C ALA A 257 1.62 -14.96 1.25
N ASP A 258 2.18 -14.51 2.37
CA ASP A 258 1.48 -14.22 3.62
C ASP A 258 1.84 -12.84 4.16
N MET A 259 0.87 -11.94 4.22
CA MET A 259 1.08 -10.57 4.68
C MET A 259 1.35 -10.47 6.20
N ARG A 260 1.09 -11.52 6.99
CA ARG A 260 1.42 -11.53 8.42
C ARG A 260 2.93 -11.41 8.66
N LEU A 261 3.76 -11.93 7.75
CA LEU A 261 5.22 -11.80 7.86
C LEU A 261 5.68 -10.32 7.81
N PRO A 262 5.39 -9.53 6.76
CA PRO A 262 5.78 -8.13 6.72
C PRO A 262 5.08 -7.28 7.80
N ILE A 263 3.83 -7.59 8.14
CA ILE A 263 3.12 -6.94 9.26
C ILE A 263 3.88 -7.18 10.56
N GLN A 264 4.18 -8.44 10.90
CA GLN A 264 4.91 -8.77 12.12
C GLN A 264 6.28 -8.08 12.16
N TYR A 265 6.99 -8.08 11.03
CA TYR A 265 8.30 -7.44 10.97
C TYR A 265 8.22 -5.94 11.22
N ALA A 266 7.24 -5.25 10.65
CA ALA A 266 7.01 -3.82 10.90
C ALA A 266 6.65 -3.52 12.37
N LEU A 267 5.86 -4.38 13.02
CA LEU A 267 5.46 -4.21 14.41
C LEU A 267 6.58 -4.54 15.41
N CYS A 268 7.39 -5.55 15.11
CA CYS A 268 8.39 -6.12 16.03
C CYS A 268 9.81 -5.58 15.80
N TYR A 269 10.05 -4.89 14.69
CA TYR A 269 11.40 -4.44 14.33
C TYR A 269 12.17 -3.86 15.52
N PRO A 270 13.46 -4.26 15.72
CA PRO A 270 14.27 -5.16 14.88
C PRO A 270 14.12 -6.66 15.19
N ASP A 271 13.25 -7.05 16.11
CA ASP A 271 13.08 -8.44 16.54
C ASP A 271 12.36 -9.29 15.47
N ARG A 272 12.62 -10.61 15.51
CA ARG A 272 11.97 -11.62 14.68
C ARG A 272 11.36 -12.73 15.54
N PRO A 273 10.23 -12.47 16.22
CA PRO A 273 9.56 -13.51 17.00
C PRO A 273 8.95 -14.57 16.09
N VAL A 274 8.61 -15.71 16.68
CA VAL A 274 7.97 -16.81 15.94
C VAL A 274 6.62 -16.33 15.38
N LEU A 275 6.41 -16.53 14.09
CA LEU A 275 5.13 -16.35 13.42
C LEU A 275 4.52 -17.74 13.19
N LYS A 276 3.28 -17.90 13.59
CA LYS A 276 2.49 -19.10 13.26
C LYS A 276 1.94 -18.94 11.85
N GLU A 277 2.52 -19.68 10.94
CA GLU A 277 2.18 -19.70 9.52
C GLU A 277 1.76 -21.10 9.10
N ASP A 278 0.68 -21.21 8.33
CA ASP A 278 0.13 -22.49 7.91
C ASP A 278 1.01 -23.20 6.88
N HIS A 279 1.64 -22.43 6.01
CA HIS A 279 2.42 -22.91 4.87
C HIS A 279 3.76 -22.17 4.72
N PRO A 280 4.72 -22.33 5.65
CA PRO A 280 6.01 -21.66 5.56
C PRO A 280 6.79 -22.14 4.33
N LEU A 281 7.57 -21.24 3.75
CA LEU A 281 8.43 -21.56 2.62
C LEU A 281 9.51 -22.56 3.05
N ASP A 282 9.57 -23.69 2.36
CA ASP A 282 10.56 -24.75 2.60
C ASP A 282 11.57 -24.83 1.45
N MET A 283 12.71 -24.17 1.61
CA MET A 283 13.79 -24.13 0.62
C MET A 283 14.55 -25.45 0.46
N THR A 284 14.25 -26.48 1.27
CA THR A 284 14.85 -27.81 1.12
C THR A 284 14.14 -28.64 0.06
N LYS A 285 12.98 -28.21 -0.42
CA LYS A 285 12.24 -28.84 -1.51
C LYS A 285 12.68 -28.29 -2.87
N THR A 286 12.60 -29.12 -3.89
CA THR A 286 12.86 -28.70 -5.28
C THR A 286 11.88 -27.60 -5.69
N MET A 287 12.41 -26.48 -6.16
CA MET A 287 11.64 -25.39 -6.73
C MET A 287 12.42 -24.65 -7.82
N ASP A 288 11.70 -24.06 -8.75
CA ASP A 288 12.26 -23.20 -9.78
C ASP A 288 11.96 -21.74 -9.44
N LEU A 289 12.97 -20.90 -9.45
CA LEU A 289 12.84 -19.46 -9.37
C LEU A 289 13.23 -18.86 -10.71
N ASN A 290 12.30 -18.21 -11.39
CA ASN A 290 12.60 -17.57 -12.66
C ASN A 290 12.37 -16.07 -12.60
N PHE A 291 13.19 -15.36 -13.35
CA PHE A 291 13.12 -13.92 -13.54
C PHE A 291 13.07 -13.62 -15.02
N LYS A 292 12.24 -12.63 -15.40
CA LYS A 292 12.11 -12.17 -16.77
C LYS A 292 12.16 -10.64 -16.80
N GLU A 293 12.81 -10.10 -17.79
CA GLU A 293 12.88 -8.65 -18.03
C GLU A 293 11.47 -8.03 -18.10
N MET A 294 11.35 -6.81 -17.57
CA MET A 294 10.11 -6.05 -17.59
C MET A 294 9.84 -5.46 -18.99
N ASP A 295 8.67 -5.72 -19.51
CA ASP A 295 8.21 -5.21 -20.81
C ASP A 295 7.35 -3.95 -20.62
N TYR A 296 7.95 -2.78 -20.79
CA TYR A 296 7.27 -1.50 -20.65
C TYR A 296 6.29 -1.18 -21.79
N VAL A 297 6.35 -1.91 -22.93
CA VAL A 297 5.34 -1.80 -23.98
C VAL A 297 4.08 -2.57 -23.58
N ARG A 298 4.29 -3.74 -22.99
CA ARG A 298 3.19 -4.55 -22.44
C ARG A 298 2.54 -3.90 -21.23
N TYR A 299 3.31 -3.18 -20.41
CA TYR A 299 2.89 -2.56 -19.17
C TYR A 299 3.13 -1.04 -19.15
N PRO A 300 2.38 -0.27 -19.96
CA PRO A 300 2.62 1.17 -20.13
C PRO A 300 2.37 1.98 -18.85
N MET A 301 1.53 1.49 -17.94
CA MET A 301 1.24 2.18 -16.68
C MET A 301 2.45 2.20 -15.74
N LEU A 302 3.29 1.17 -15.78
CA LEU A 302 4.55 1.16 -15.03
C LEU A 302 5.52 2.22 -15.59
N LYS A 303 5.62 2.34 -16.90
CA LYS A 303 6.42 3.41 -17.55
C LYS A 303 5.91 4.80 -17.15
N LEU A 304 4.59 5.00 -17.22
CA LEU A 304 3.96 6.26 -16.82
C LEU A 304 4.27 6.59 -15.34
N ALA A 305 4.25 5.60 -14.45
CA ALA A 305 4.57 5.80 -13.04
C ALA A 305 6.00 6.33 -12.82
N TYR A 306 7.00 5.82 -13.57
CA TYR A 306 8.36 6.39 -13.54
C TYR A 306 8.40 7.84 -14.03
N GLU A 307 7.64 8.15 -15.09
CA GLU A 307 7.59 9.50 -15.68
C GLU A 307 6.98 10.51 -14.70
N ILE A 308 5.83 10.19 -14.11
CA ILE A 308 5.17 11.07 -13.13
C ILE A 308 5.94 11.14 -11.81
N GLY A 309 6.52 10.04 -11.37
CA GLY A 309 7.34 10.00 -10.16
C GLY A 309 8.55 10.93 -10.27
N LYS A 310 9.30 10.88 -11.39
CA LYS A 310 10.43 11.80 -11.64
C LYS A 310 10.01 13.27 -11.72
N LYS A 311 8.77 13.53 -12.11
CA LYS A 311 8.24 14.90 -12.20
C LYS A 311 7.71 15.40 -10.86
N GLU A 312 7.35 14.48 -9.96
CA GLU A 312 6.79 14.77 -8.62
C GLU A 312 5.54 15.68 -8.67
N GLY A 313 5.42 16.61 -7.70
CA GLY A 313 4.31 17.54 -7.60
C GLY A 313 2.98 16.84 -7.26
N ASN A 314 1.88 17.29 -7.87
CA ASN A 314 0.55 16.72 -7.65
C ASN A 314 0.21 15.53 -8.56
N LEU A 315 1.12 15.11 -9.45
CA LEU A 315 0.82 14.07 -10.44
C LEU A 315 0.56 12.69 -9.81
N GLY A 316 1.21 12.38 -8.69
CA GLY A 316 0.93 11.15 -7.95
C GLY A 316 -0.51 11.08 -7.43
N ALA A 317 -1.05 12.20 -6.94
CA ALA A 317 -2.45 12.28 -6.53
C ALA A 317 -3.42 12.15 -7.71
N VAL A 318 -3.07 12.73 -8.87
CA VAL A 318 -3.86 12.57 -10.11
C VAL A 318 -3.84 11.12 -10.57
N PHE A 319 -2.67 10.48 -10.60
CA PHE A 319 -2.51 9.09 -11.02
C PHE A 319 -3.34 8.15 -10.13
N ASN A 320 -3.24 8.31 -8.81
CA ASN A 320 -4.03 7.53 -7.86
C ASN A 320 -5.54 7.77 -8.01
N GLY A 321 -6.00 9.02 -8.10
CA GLY A 321 -7.42 9.35 -8.21
C GLY A 321 -8.03 8.85 -9.52
N ALA A 322 -7.30 8.95 -10.64
CA ALA A 322 -7.73 8.43 -11.93
C ALA A 322 -7.80 6.90 -11.92
N ASP A 323 -6.80 6.23 -11.35
CA ASP A 323 -6.78 4.78 -11.20
C ASP A 323 -7.97 4.27 -10.38
N GLU A 324 -8.17 4.82 -9.17
CA GLU A 324 -9.28 4.40 -8.31
C GLU A 324 -10.63 4.51 -9.01
N GLN A 325 -10.86 5.60 -9.75
CA GLN A 325 -12.12 5.81 -10.45
C GLN A 325 -12.25 4.90 -11.68
N ALA A 326 -11.18 4.74 -12.46
CA ALA A 326 -11.20 3.86 -13.63
C ALA A 326 -11.41 2.39 -13.24
N VAL A 327 -10.73 1.93 -12.19
CA VAL A 327 -10.93 0.58 -11.65
C VAL A 327 -12.35 0.37 -11.16
N GLN A 328 -12.95 1.38 -10.50
CA GLN A 328 -14.35 1.31 -10.10
C GLN A 328 -15.28 1.15 -11.31
N LEU A 329 -15.12 1.98 -12.35
CA LEU A 329 -15.94 1.89 -13.57
C LEU A 329 -15.77 0.55 -14.28
N PHE A 330 -14.54 0.01 -14.31
CA PHE A 330 -14.29 -1.33 -14.85
C PHE A 330 -15.00 -2.42 -14.04
N LEU A 331 -14.92 -2.39 -12.71
CA LEU A 331 -15.61 -3.36 -11.85
C LEU A 331 -17.14 -3.27 -11.99
N GLU A 332 -17.67 -2.10 -12.31
CA GLU A 332 -19.07 -1.85 -12.64
C GLU A 332 -19.42 -2.21 -14.12
N LYS A 333 -18.45 -2.69 -14.90
CA LYS A 333 -18.58 -3.05 -16.32
C LYS A 333 -18.99 -1.88 -17.24
N LYS A 334 -18.63 -0.65 -16.84
CA LYS A 334 -18.89 0.57 -17.62
C LYS A 334 -17.79 0.88 -18.63
N ILE A 335 -16.57 0.43 -18.35
CA ILE A 335 -15.42 0.56 -19.25
C ILE A 335 -14.70 -0.79 -19.39
N SER A 336 -13.92 -0.96 -20.46
CA SER A 336 -13.08 -2.14 -20.71
C SER A 336 -11.76 -2.07 -19.91
N PHE A 337 -11.02 -3.18 -19.86
CA PHE A 337 -9.74 -3.28 -19.16
C PHE A 337 -8.70 -2.26 -19.70
N LEU A 338 -8.56 -2.14 -21.02
CA LEU A 338 -7.61 -1.20 -21.63
C LEU A 338 -8.02 0.27 -21.43
N GLN A 339 -9.31 0.55 -21.26
CA GLN A 339 -9.81 1.88 -20.96
C GLN A 339 -9.42 2.37 -19.55
N ILE A 340 -9.03 1.47 -18.63
CA ILE A 340 -8.42 1.85 -17.36
C ILE A 340 -7.13 2.61 -17.63
N GLU A 341 -6.23 2.03 -18.42
CA GLU A 341 -4.93 2.62 -18.76
C GLU A 341 -5.11 3.96 -19.50
N GLU A 342 -6.04 4.01 -20.46
CA GLU A 342 -6.36 5.24 -21.19
C GLU A 342 -6.86 6.36 -20.27
N SER A 343 -7.76 6.04 -19.34
CA SER A 343 -8.29 6.99 -18.34
C SER A 343 -7.17 7.62 -17.52
N ILE A 344 -6.26 6.80 -17.00
CA ILE A 344 -5.13 7.24 -16.18
C ILE A 344 -4.18 8.12 -17.00
N GLU A 345 -3.82 7.68 -18.19
CA GLU A 345 -2.92 8.41 -19.08
C GLU A 345 -3.48 9.80 -19.43
N GLN A 346 -4.78 9.86 -19.84
CA GLN A 346 -5.42 11.12 -20.21
C GLN A 346 -5.57 12.06 -19.00
N ALA A 347 -5.91 11.56 -17.83
CA ALA A 347 -5.95 12.37 -16.62
C ALA A 347 -4.58 12.98 -16.29
N CYS A 348 -3.51 12.18 -16.31
CA CYS A 348 -2.16 12.68 -16.08
C CYS A 348 -1.69 13.71 -17.12
N LYS A 349 -2.08 13.56 -18.40
CA LYS A 349 -1.78 14.51 -19.47
C LYS A 349 -2.53 15.82 -19.35
N LYS A 350 -3.78 15.80 -18.88
CA LYS A 350 -4.68 16.95 -18.81
C LYS A 350 -4.63 17.70 -17.49
N ALA A 351 -4.08 17.10 -16.45
CA ALA A 351 -3.99 17.72 -15.13
C ALA A 351 -3.17 19.01 -15.15
N LYS A 352 -3.67 20.01 -14.43
CA LYS A 352 -2.88 21.20 -14.15
C LYS A 352 -1.77 20.82 -13.17
N TYR A 353 -0.52 20.95 -13.59
CA TYR A 353 0.64 20.64 -12.75
C TYR A 353 0.84 21.67 -11.63
N ILE A 354 1.11 21.18 -10.42
CA ILE A 354 1.45 21.96 -9.22
C ILE A 354 2.73 21.35 -8.65
N GLU A 355 3.82 22.09 -8.68
CA GLU A 355 5.16 21.61 -8.30
C GLU A 355 5.29 21.30 -6.81
N ASN A 356 4.83 22.20 -5.95
CA ASN A 356 4.90 22.08 -4.49
C ASN A 356 3.49 22.15 -3.89
N PRO A 357 2.68 21.07 -4.00
CA PRO A 357 1.29 21.13 -3.60
C PRO A 357 1.15 21.06 -2.07
N THR A 358 0.14 21.80 -1.54
CA THR A 358 -0.36 21.57 -0.18
C THR A 358 -1.23 20.31 -0.14
N ILE A 359 -1.60 19.86 1.07
CA ILE A 359 -2.48 18.70 1.22
C ILE A 359 -3.86 18.95 0.58
N GLU A 360 -4.40 20.18 0.71
CA GLU A 360 -5.67 20.58 0.11
C GLU A 360 -5.58 20.58 -1.44
N GLN A 361 -4.43 20.96 -1.99
CA GLN A 361 -4.20 20.90 -3.44
C GLN A 361 -4.05 19.46 -3.95
N LEU A 362 -3.48 18.55 -3.16
CA LEU A 362 -3.45 17.12 -3.47
C LEU A 362 -4.86 16.51 -3.40
N GLU A 363 -5.65 16.84 -2.38
CA GLU A 363 -7.07 16.45 -2.26
C GLU A 363 -7.90 16.94 -3.47
N ALA A 364 -7.70 18.19 -3.85
CA ALA A 364 -8.37 18.77 -5.03
C ALA A 364 -7.92 18.10 -6.34
N SER A 365 -6.64 17.70 -6.46
CA SER A 365 -6.10 17.00 -7.63
C SER A 365 -6.64 15.57 -7.76
N ASP A 366 -6.74 14.83 -6.65
CA ASP A 366 -7.36 13.50 -6.60
C ASP A 366 -8.86 13.59 -6.98
N ALA A 367 -9.59 14.53 -6.38
CA ALA A 367 -11.00 14.74 -6.68
C ALA A 367 -11.25 15.16 -8.14
N TRP A 368 -10.40 16.03 -8.69
CA TRP A 368 -10.43 16.40 -10.09
C TRP A 368 -10.20 15.20 -11.01
N ALA A 369 -9.21 14.37 -10.72
CA ALA A 369 -8.89 13.21 -11.53
C ALA A 369 -10.06 12.21 -11.57
N ARG A 370 -10.70 11.95 -10.43
CA ARG A 370 -11.91 11.11 -10.36
C ARG A 370 -13.04 11.66 -11.22
N LYS A 371 -13.32 12.94 -11.09
CA LYS A 371 -14.36 13.62 -11.89
C LYS A 371 -14.03 13.56 -13.37
N PHE A 372 -12.77 13.84 -13.75
CA PHE A 372 -12.30 13.76 -15.13
C PHE A 372 -12.56 12.39 -15.75
N VAL A 373 -12.23 11.30 -15.05
CA VAL A 373 -12.43 9.94 -15.56
C VAL A 373 -13.91 9.63 -15.79
N ILE A 374 -14.81 10.08 -14.91
CA ILE A 374 -16.26 9.93 -15.12
C ILE A 374 -16.69 10.66 -16.38
N GLU A 375 -16.36 11.97 -16.49
CA GLU A 375 -16.75 12.83 -17.61
C GLU A 375 -16.11 12.42 -18.95
N TYR A 376 -15.01 11.67 -18.92
CA TYR A 376 -14.31 11.20 -20.14
C TYR A 376 -15.05 10.06 -20.83
N TRP A 377 -15.87 9.29 -20.09
CA TRP A 377 -16.59 8.12 -20.60
C TRP A 377 -18.13 8.33 -20.65
N ASP A 378 -18.67 9.42 -20.09
CA ASP A 378 -20.08 9.83 -20.23
C ASP A 378 -20.33 10.42 -21.62
#